data_eda31915c6c12aec1283277ac57f807b
#
_entry.id   eda31915c6c12aec1283277ac57f807b
#
_cell.length_a   1.000
_cell.length_b   1.000
_cell.length_c   1.000
_cell.angle_alpha   90.00
_cell.angle_beta   90.00
_cell.angle_gamma   90.00
#
_symmetry.space_group_name_H-M   'P 1'
#
loop_
_entity.id
_entity.type
_entity.pdbx_description
1 polymer ?
#
loop_
_entity_poly.entity_id
_entity_poly.type
_entity_poly.pdbx_seq_one_letter_code
_entity_poly.pdbx_strand_id
1 'polypeptide(L)'
;MNKTPVSELDYELPIESIAQEPYKNPEDSKLLDASTKEIYKFSEINKIIDSKSLMIFNSSQVVDARIRTRKFETGGQFEIFILEVLNEDTALCLIKTSGKKKLNEEIKLENFNITLVSHEEDRFKVIFSTPVIDIIQKFGITPLPPYIIDEKHKYKYYKNFFSKKGFSTASSTAGLHFTSDIFQKLKDKGIEIDFINLDIGLGTFKPISTDYVEDFNIHSENYQIQRNAYENIIKKKKNGYKIYC
;
A
#
# COMPACT_ATOMS: atom_id res chain seq x y z
N MET A 1 -31.04 2.04 -10.49
CA MET A 1 -30.21 3.19 -10.03
C MET A 1 -29.50 3.70 -11.27
N ASN A 2 -29.36 5.02 -11.43
CA ASN A 2 -28.54 5.55 -12.51
C ASN A 2 -27.08 5.19 -12.21
N LYS A 3 -26.36 4.64 -13.19
CA LYS A 3 -24.94 4.34 -13.09
C LYS A 3 -24.14 5.61 -13.37
N THR A 4 -22.99 5.75 -12.70
CA THR A 4 -22.06 6.86 -12.86
C THR A 4 -21.06 6.57 -13.97
N PRO A 5 -21.09 7.27 -15.13
CA PRO A 5 -20.08 7.09 -16.17
C PRO A 5 -18.68 7.42 -15.66
N VAL A 6 -17.70 6.57 -15.96
CA VAL A 6 -16.28 6.82 -15.57
C VAL A 6 -15.76 8.11 -16.19
N SER A 7 -16.26 8.50 -17.36
CA SER A 7 -15.91 9.77 -18.02
C SER A 7 -16.25 11.03 -17.21
N GLU A 8 -17.16 10.95 -16.22
CA GLU A 8 -17.43 12.07 -15.30
C GLU A 8 -16.29 12.28 -14.29
N LEU A 9 -15.40 11.30 -14.13
CA LEU A 9 -14.23 11.38 -13.25
C LEU A 9 -12.97 11.84 -14.01
N ASP A 10 -13.04 11.95 -15.35
CA ASP A 10 -11.91 12.35 -16.16
C ASP A 10 -11.57 13.83 -15.93
N TYR A 11 -10.31 14.09 -15.75
CA TYR A 11 -9.76 15.43 -15.67
C TYR A 11 -8.33 15.45 -16.23
N GLU A 12 -7.90 16.59 -16.71
CA GLU A 12 -6.54 16.77 -17.18
C GLU A 12 -5.59 16.97 -15.98
N LEU A 13 -4.73 15.99 -15.73
CA LEU A 13 -3.68 16.07 -14.72
C LEU A 13 -2.35 16.38 -15.38
N PRO A 14 -1.78 17.60 -15.23
CA PRO A 14 -0.47 17.92 -15.75
C PRO A 14 0.61 17.01 -15.14
N ILE A 15 1.50 16.46 -15.96
CA ILE A 15 2.55 15.51 -15.52
C ILE A 15 3.47 16.16 -14.46
N GLU A 16 3.74 17.45 -14.59
CA GLU A 16 4.55 18.23 -13.65
C GLU A 16 3.88 18.39 -12.27
N SER A 17 2.58 18.14 -12.17
CA SER A 17 1.87 18.12 -10.87
C SER A 17 2.09 16.82 -10.09
N ILE A 18 2.67 15.80 -10.72
CA ILE A 18 3.02 14.55 -10.07
C ILE A 18 4.44 14.64 -9.52
N ALA A 19 4.58 14.85 -8.21
CA ALA A 19 5.87 14.93 -7.56
C ALA A 19 6.67 13.64 -7.74
N GLN A 20 7.85 13.73 -8.32
CA GLN A 20 8.75 12.59 -8.50
C GLN A 20 9.71 12.40 -7.34
N GLU A 21 9.92 13.44 -6.52
CA GLU A 21 10.76 13.39 -5.34
C GLU A 21 9.97 13.82 -4.10
N PRO A 22 10.10 13.11 -2.97
CA PRO A 22 9.51 13.55 -1.72
C PRO A 22 10.26 14.79 -1.18
N TYR A 23 9.59 15.56 -0.34
CA TYR A 23 10.30 16.57 0.47
C TYR A 23 11.36 15.90 1.33
N LYS A 24 12.48 16.60 1.56
CA LYS A 24 13.55 16.13 2.46
C LYS A 24 13.01 15.84 3.86
N ASN A 25 12.12 16.71 4.35
CA ASN A 25 11.36 16.48 5.56
C ASN A 25 9.89 16.25 5.16
N PRO A 26 9.31 15.07 5.41
CA PRO A 26 7.93 14.77 5.00
C PRO A 26 6.90 15.78 5.53
N GLU A 27 7.15 16.33 6.70
CA GLU A 27 6.28 17.31 7.37
C GLU A 27 6.27 18.71 6.73
N ASP A 28 7.18 18.99 5.77
CA ASP A 28 7.16 20.23 4.98
C ASP A 28 6.11 20.20 3.86
N SER A 29 5.45 19.08 3.64
CA SER A 29 4.38 18.92 2.65
C SER A 29 3.22 19.89 2.94
N LYS A 30 2.50 20.26 1.88
CA LYS A 30 1.29 21.08 2.00
C LYS A 30 0.11 20.24 2.48
N LEU A 31 -0.70 20.82 3.36
CA LEU A 31 -1.94 20.27 3.87
C LEU A 31 -3.09 21.25 3.56
N LEU A 32 -4.04 20.85 2.76
CA LEU A 32 -5.26 21.62 2.48
C LEU A 32 -6.35 21.26 3.49
N ASP A 33 -6.81 22.23 4.24
CA ASP A 33 -8.08 22.14 4.97
C ASP A 33 -9.23 22.45 4.01
N ALA A 34 -9.94 21.44 3.57
CA ALA A 34 -11.03 21.57 2.61
C ALA A 34 -12.22 22.37 3.16
N SER A 35 -12.39 22.48 4.48
CA SER A 35 -13.49 23.21 5.11
C SER A 35 -13.27 24.72 5.09
N THR A 36 -12.04 25.17 5.31
CA THR A 36 -11.65 26.59 5.30
C THR A 36 -11.03 27.02 3.99
N LYS A 37 -10.58 26.07 3.15
CA LYS A 37 -9.77 26.27 1.94
C LYS A 37 -8.40 26.89 2.21
N GLU A 38 -7.91 26.80 3.44
CA GLU A 38 -6.61 27.27 3.84
C GLU A 38 -5.54 26.19 3.62
N ILE A 39 -4.33 26.62 3.29
CA ILE A 39 -3.18 25.73 3.08
C ILE A 39 -2.20 25.91 4.23
N TYR A 40 -1.88 24.83 4.89
CA TYR A 40 -0.92 24.74 5.99
C TYR A 40 0.32 23.94 5.56
N LYS A 41 1.39 23.99 6.34
CA LYS A 41 2.39 22.93 6.34
C LYS A 41 1.85 21.73 7.11
N PHE A 42 2.21 20.52 6.70
CA PHE A 42 1.79 19.31 7.41
C PHE A 42 2.26 19.30 8.87
N SER A 43 3.44 19.88 9.15
CA SER A 43 3.95 20.09 10.52
C SER A 43 3.01 20.87 11.44
N GLU A 44 2.00 21.55 10.89
CA GLU A 44 1.01 22.36 11.62
C GLU A 44 -0.33 21.62 11.82
N ILE A 45 -0.42 20.33 11.46
CA ILE A 45 -1.65 19.52 11.56
C ILE A 45 -2.28 19.58 12.96
N ASN A 46 -1.46 19.70 13.99
CA ASN A 46 -1.93 19.87 15.36
C ASN A 46 -2.73 21.16 15.59
N LYS A 47 -2.62 22.17 14.73
CA LYS A 47 -3.43 23.41 14.83
C LYS A 47 -4.87 23.17 14.36
N ILE A 48 -5.07 22.27 13.38
CA ILE A 48 -6.33 22.00 12.71
C ILE A 48 -7.18 20.99 13.50
N ILE A 49 -6.52 19.98 14.08
CA ILE A 49 -7.21 18.89 14.78
C ILE A 49 -7.55 19.30 16.22
N ASP A 50 -8.80 19.15 16.62
CA ASP A 50 -9.25 19.43 17.98
C ASP A 50 -8.60 18.52 19.03
N SER A 51 -8.36 19.02 20.24
CA SER A 51 -7.79 18.24 21.35
C SER A 51 -8.65 17.05 21.76
N LYS A 52 -9.98 17.18 21.64
CA LYS A 52 -10.92 16.08 21.93
C LYS A 52 -11.07 15.16 20.69
N SER A 53 -9.97 14.56 20.26
CA SER A 53 -9.90 13.72 19.06
C SER A 53 -9.16 12.42 19.29
N LEU A 54 -9.52 11.41 18.52
CA LEU A 54 -8.79 10.16 18.38
C LEU A 54 -8.38 10.00 16.91
N MET A 55 -7.10 9.88 16.64
CA MET A 55 -6.56 9.58 15.31
C MET A 55 -6.24 8.10 15.20
N ILE A 56 -6.70 7.47 14.12
CA ILE A 56 -6.51 6.04 13.86
C ILE A 56 -5.59 5.88 12.65
N PHE A 57 -4.51 5.15 12.83
CA PHE A 57 -3.50 4.91 11.81
C PHE A 57 -3.50 3.46 11.36
N ASN A 58 -3.19 3.24 10.08
CA ASN A 58 -2.93 1.93 9.55
C ASN A 58 -1.49 1.50 9.87
N SER A 59 -1.33 0.49 10.73
CA SER A 59 -0.03 -0.04 11.13
C SER A 59 0.54 -1.12 10.19
N SER A 60 -0.17 -1.46 9.10
CA SER A 60 0.32 -2.47 8.17
C SER A 60 1.60 -2.03 7.48
N GLN A 61 2.58 -2.93 7.42
CA GLN A 61 3.89 -2.68 6.84
C GLN A 61 3.89 -3.00 5.35
N VAL A 62 4.47 -2.09 4.57
CA VAL A 62 4.77 -2.36 3.16
C VAL A 62 5.91 -3.36 3.06
N VAL A 63 5.65 -4.48 2.39
CA VAL A 63 6.65 -5.52 2.13
C VAL A 63 7.29 -5.33 0.76
N ASP A 64 8.51 -5.83 0.62
CA ASP A 64 9.26 -5.77 -0.63
C ASP A 64 8.78 -6.88 -1.58
N ALA A 65 7.50 -6.82 -1.95
CA ALA A 65 6.74 -7.89 -2.61
C ALA A 65 7.04 -8.06 -4.10
N ARG A 66 7.80 -7.15 -4.72
CA ARG A 66 8.16 -7.21 -6.14
C ARG A 66 9.54 -7.84 -6.30
N ILE A 67 9.64 -8.89 -7.11
CA ILE A 67 10.89 -9.57 -7.42
C ILE A 67 11.13 -9.49 -8.91
N ARG A 68 12.27 -8.91 -9.31
CA ARG A 68 12.73 -8.86 -10.70
C ARG A 68 13.90 -9.82 -10.88
N THR A 69 13.75 -10.77 -11.76
CA THR A 69 14.73 -11.83 -12.02
C THR A 69 14.74 -12.20 -13.51
N ARG A 70 15.48 -13.22 -13.87
CA ARG A 70 15.54 -13.76 -15.22
C ARG A 70 15.35 -15.28 -15.20
N LYS A 71 14.83 -15.81 -16.31
CA LYS A 71 14.81 -17.24 -16.55
C LYS A 71 16.24 -17.74 -16.74
N PHE A 72 16.61 -18.79 -16.02
CA PHE A 72 17.97 -19.34 -16.07
C PHE A 72 18.39 -19.77 -17.47
N GLU A 73 17.52 -20.47 -18.20
CA GLU A 73 17.84 -21.05 -19.49
C GLU A 73 17.88 -20.04 -20.64
N THR A 74 17.02 -19.01 -20.59
CA THR A 74 16.82 -18.09 -21.72
C THR A 74 17.27 -16.66 -21.48
N GLY A 75 17.60 -16.31 -20.23
CA GLY A 75 17.90 -14.95 -19.81
C GLY A 75 16.69 -13.99 -19.87
N GLY A 76 15.51 -14.51 -20.23
CA GLY A 76 14.29 -13.70 -20.38
C GLY A 76 13.86 -13.06 -19.06
N GLN A 77 13.42 -11.80 -19.11
CA GLN A 77 12.93 -11.09 -17.93
C GLN A 77 11.73 -11.81 -17.30
N PHE A 78 11.74 -11.87 -15.97
CA PHE A 78 10.70 -12.47 -15.18
C PHE A 78 10.43 -11.60 -13.94
N GLU A 79 9.20 -11.12 -13.79
CA GLU A 79 8.79 -10.35 -12.63
C GLU A 79 7.69 -11.12 -11.88
N ILE A 80 7.89 -11.27 -10.58
CA ILE A 80 6.93 -11.84 -9.65
C ILE A 80 6.48 -10.73 -8.71
N PHE A 81 5.18 -10.58 -8.56
CA PHE A 81 4.61 -9.69 -7.56
C PHE A 81 3.80 -10.54 -6.58
N ILE A 82 4.26 -10.66 -5.35
CA ILE A 82 3.62 -11.45 -4.31
C ILE A 82 2.46 -10.63 -3.74
N LEU A 83 1.24 -11.18 -3.83
CA LEU A 83 0.02 -10.56 -3.32
C LEU A 83 -0.31 -11.03 -1.91
N GLU A 84 -0.11 -12.33 -1.66
CA GLU A 84 -0.45 -12.98 -0.39
C GLU A 84 0.44 -14.21 -0.19
N VAL A 85 0.94 -14.40 1.01
CA VAL A 85 1.66 -15.62 1.41
C VAL A 85 0.65 -16.60 2.02
N LEU A 86 0.44 -17.73 1.35
CA LEU A 86 -0.54 -18.74 1.77
C LEU A 86 0.02 -19.69 2.82
N ASN A 87 1.29 -20.04 2.67
CA ASN A 87 2.05 -20.87 3.61
C ASN A 87 3.57 -20.62 3.39
N GLU A 88 4.43 -21.47 3.97
CA GLU A 88 5.87 -21.29 3.98
C GLU A 88 6.47 -21.14 2.56
N ASP A 89 6.04 -21.96 1.61
CA ASP A 89 6.58 -22.02 0.25
C ASP A 89 5.60 -21.60 -0.85
N THR A 90 4.37 -21.23 -0.51
CA THR A 90 3.31 -20.96 -1.48
C THR A 90 2.73 -19.56 -1.32
N ALA A 91 2.57 -18.87 -2.44
CA ALA A 91 1.96 -17.54 -2.47
C ALA A 91 1.01 -17.35 -3.66
N LEU A 92 0.11 -16.38 -3.54
CA LEU A 92 -0.61 -15.80 -4.67
C LEU A 92 0.23 -14.66 -5.27
N CYS A 93 0.40 -14.70 -6.58
CA CYS A 93 1.30 -13.78 -7.27
C CYS A 93 0.70 -13.29 -8.60
N LEU A 94 1.07 -12.07 -8.99
CA LEU A 94 1.05 -11.68 -10.41
C LEU A 94 2.38 -12.04 -11.05
N ILE A 95 2.32 -12.53 -12.29
CA ILE A 95 3.51 -12.91 -13.05
C ILE A 95 3.57 -12.12 -14.34
N LYS A 96 4.68 -11.41 -14.55
CA LYS A 96 4.97 -10.73 -15.80
C LYS A 96 6.22 -11.34 -16.45
N THR A 97 6.07 -11.88 -17.64
CA THR A 97 7.16 -12.49 -18.40
C THR A 97 6.85 -12.48 -19.89
N SER A 98 7.87 -12.43 -20.70
CA SER A 98 7.77 -12.74 -22.13
C SER A 98 7.63 -14.24 -22.34
N GLY A 99 6.63 -14.68 -23.07
CA GLY A 99 6.38 -16.09 -23.38
C GLY A 99 5.27 -16.74 -22.55
N LYS A 100 5.03 -18.03 -22.87
CA LYS A 100 3.92 -18.77 -22.27
C LYS A 100 4.18 -19.08 -20.79
N LYS A 101 3.14 -18.95 -19.98
CA LYS A 101 3.09 -19.37 -18.59
C LYS A 101 2.47 -20.76 -18.55
N LYS A 102 3.29 -21.77 -18.30
CA LYS A 102 2.83 -23.16 -18.25
C LYS A 102 2.57 -23.57 -16.80
N LEU A 103 1.45 -24.24 -16.57
CA LEU A 103 1.10 -24.77 -15.26
C LEU A 103 1.79 -26.10 -15.02
N ASN A 104 2.10 -26.37 -13.76
CA ASN A 104 2.68 -27.63 -13.27
C ASN A 104 4.06 -27.98 -13.86
N GLU A 105 4.72 -27.01 -14.48
CA GLU A 105 6.12 -27.14 -14.90
C GLU A 105 7.01 -26.28 -14.02
N GLU A 106 8.19 -26.79 -13.66
CA GLU A 106 9.19 -26.02 -12.93
C GLU A 106 9.78 -24.93 -13.84
N ILE A 107 9.82 -23.72 -13.35
CA ILE A 107 10.48 -22.59 -13.99
C ILE A 107 11.74 -22.26 -13.19
N LYS A 108 12.88 -22.52 -13.80
CA LYS A 108 14.19 -22.20 -13.20
C LYS A 108 14.49 -20.71 -13.40
N LEU A 109 14.69 -20.01 -12.31
CA LEU A 109 15.10 -18.61 -12.27
C LEU A 109 16.54 -18.51 -11.78
N GLU A 110 17.18 -17.37 -11.94
CA GLU A 110 18.61 -17.20 -11.60
C GLU A 110 18.94 -17.60 -10.15
N ASN A 111 18.04 -17.37 -9.22
CA ASN A 111 18.32 -17.51 -7.79
C ASN A 111 17.45 -18.55 -7.06
N PHE A 112 16.36 -18.97 -7.64
CA PHE A 112 15.40 -19.93 -7.09
C PHE A 112 14.50 -20.48 -8.19
N ASN A 113 13.76 -21.54 -7.90
CA ASN A 113 12.81 -22.12 -8.84
C ASN A 113 11.39 -21.86 -8.35
N ILE A 114 10.44 -21.87 -9.29
CA ILE A 114 9.01 -21.77 -8.99
C ILE A 114 8.21 -22.77 -9.82
N THR A 115 7.02 -23.10 -9.33
CA THR A 115 6.02 -23.86 -10.09
C THR A 115 4.70 -23.10 -10.05
N LEU A 116 4.11 -22.82 -11.21
CA LEU A 116 2.78 -22.23 -11.33
C LEU A 116 1.75 -23.36 -11.21
N VAL A 117 0.98 -23.40 -10.12
CA VAL A 117 0.05 -24.51 -9.82
C VAL A 117 -1.31 -24.29 -10.44
N SER A 118 -1.84 -23.11 -10.29
CA SER A 118 -3.14 -22.72 -10.82
C SER A 118 -3.18 -21.23 -11.10
N HIS A 119 -4.16 -20.78 -11.85
CA HIS A 119 -4.44 -19.35 -12.01
C HIS A 119 -5.95 -19.10 -11.99
N GLU A 120 -6.30 -17.93 -11.51
CA GLU A 120 -7.64 -17.38 -11.53
C GLU A 120 -7.51 -15.91 -11.94
N GLU A 121 -8.15 -15.55 -13.04
CA GLU A 121 -7.95 -14.24 -13.70
C GLU A 121 -6.46 -13.99 -14.01
N ASP A 122 -5.84 -12.99 -13.38
CA ASP A 122 -4.43 -12.61 -13.51
C ASP A 122 -3.52 -13.14 -12.37
N ARG A 123 -4.10 -13.81 -11.38
CA ARG A 123 -3.42 -14.31 -10.18
C ARG A 123 -2.99 -15.76 -10.35
N PHE A 124 -1.74 -16.04 -10.00
CA PHE A 124 -1.17 -17.38 -10.02
C PHE A 124 -0.93 -17.85 -8.60
N LYS A 125 -1.34 -19.08 -8.30
CA LYS A 125 -0.84 -19.80 -7.13
C LYS A 125 0.52 -20.37 -7.48
N VAL A 126 1.55 -19.96 -6.76
CA VAL A 126 2.95 -20.24 -7.04
C VAL A 126 3.57 -20.99 -5.86
N ILE A 127 4.25 -22.11 -6.14
CA ILE A 127 5.11 -22.79 -5.18
C ILE A 127 6.54 -22.35 -5.48
N PHE A 128 7.28 -22.02 -4.44
CA PHE A 128 8.68 -21.61 -4.49
C PHE A 128 9.58 -22.73 -3.96
N SER A 129 10.80 -22.84 -4.47
CA SER A 129 11.77 -23.83 -4.01
C SER A 129 12.38 -23.54 -2.63
N THR A 130 12.12 -22.37 -2.09
CA THR A 130 12.57 -21.87 -0.78
C THR A 130 11.46 -21.08 -0.11
N PRO A 131 11.49 -20.89 1.22
CA PRO A 131 10.47 -20.11 1.91
C PRO A 131 10.24 -18.73 1.27
N VAL A 132 8.98 -18.38 1.07
CA VAL A 132 8.57 -17.13 0.40
C VAL A 132 9.16 -15.90 1.09
N ILE A 133 9.20 -15.93 2.41
CA ILE A 133 9.74 -14.82 3.22
C ILE A 133 11.24 -14.62 2.96
N ASP A 134 12.01 -15.68 2.82
CA ASP A 134 13.44 -15.60 2.52
C ASP A 134 13.69 -15.00 1.13
N ILE A 135 12.82 -15.34 0.16
CA ILE A 135 12.88 -14.76 -1.19
C ILE A 135 12.56 -13.27 -1.14
N ILE A 136 11.52 -12.86 -0.40
CA ILE A 136 11.17 -11.44 -0.22
C ILE A 136 12.34 -10.68 0.42
N GLN A 137 12.93 -11.22 1.49
CA GLN A 137 14.02 -10.55 2.19
C GLN A 137 15.28 -10.40 1.33
N LYS A 138 15.56 -11.39 0.49
CA LYS A 138 16.80 -11.43 -0.29
C LYS A 138 16.72 -10.75 -1.64
N PHE A 139 15.56 -10.82 -2.31
CA PHE A 139 15.39 -10.38 -3.70
C PHE A 139 14.25 -9.38 -3.88
N GLY A 140 13.50 -9.11 -2.81
CA GLY A 140 12.34 -8.25 -2.87
C GLY A 140 12.71 -6.78 -3.05
N ILE A 141 11.84 -6.07 -3.74
CA ILE A 141 11.89 -4.63 -3.95
C ILE A 141 10.55 -4.06 -3.52
N THR A 142 10.56 -2.94 -2.81
CA THR A 142 9.33 -2.21 -2.44
C THR A 142 8.59 -1.79 -3.72
N PRO A 143 7.32 -2.19 -3.90
CA PRO A 143 6.55 -1.74 -5.04
C PRO A 143 6.19 -0.26 -4.87
N LEU A 144 6.61 0.57 -5.82
CA LEU A 144 6.22 1.98 -5.88
C LEU A 144 5.03 2.17 -6.81
N PRO A 145 4.26 3.27 -6.64
CA PRO A 145 3.19 3.63 -7.55
C PRO A 145 3.68 3.72 -9.00
N PRO A 146 2.87 3.34 -10.00
CA PRO A 146 3.30 3.25 -11.40
C PRO A 146 3.68 4.61 -12.04
N TYR A 147 3.24 5.71 -11.44
CA TYR A 147 3.58 7.07 -11.89
C TYR A 147 4.93 7.59 -11.36
N ILE A 148 5.62 6.83 -10.51
CA ILE A 148 6.99 7.13 -10.08
C ILE A 148 7.97 6.52 -11.09
N ILE A 149 8.68 7.40 -11.84
CA ILE A 149 9.47 6.99 -13.00
C ILE A 149 10.84 6.44 -12.60
N ASP A 150 11.54 7.09 -11.66
CA ASP A 150 12.83 6.64 -11.15
C ASP A 150 12.67 5.99 -9.77
N GLU A 151 12.81 4.67 -9.73
CA GLU A 151 12.65 3.91 -8.47
C GLU A 151 13.91 3.94 -7.59
N LYS A 152 15.09 4.31 -8.14
CA LYS A 152 16.36 4.28 -7.39
C LYS A 152 16.31 5.27 -6.23
N HIS A 153 16.59 4.77 -5.02
CA HIS A 153 16.66 5.54 -3.77
C HIS A 153 15.33 6.00 -3.16
N LYS A 154 14.17 5.76 -3.82
CA LYS A 154 12.86 6.24 -3.34
C LYS A 154 12.16 5.27 -2.38
N TYR A 155 12.53 4.01 -2.37
CA TYR A 155 11.87 2.96 -1.56
C TYR A 155 11.79 3.28 -0.07
N LYS A 156 12.82 3.89 0.51
CA LYS A 156 12.87 4.25 1.92
C LYS A 156 11.81 5.28 2.33
N TYR A 157 11.32 6.07 1.38
CA TYR A 157 10.28 7.09 1.62
C TYR A 157 8.87 6.55 1.48
N TYR A 158 8.72 5.28 1.10
CA TYR A 158 7.41 4.66 0.88
C TYR A 158 7.01 3.73 2.04
N LYS A 159 7.62 3.89 3.21
CA LYS A 159 7.34 3.12 4.43
C LYS A 159 7.07 4.07 5.59
N ASN A 160 5.94 3.89 6.26
CA ASN A 160 5.59 4.66 7.45
C ASN A 160 6.48 4.25 8.63
N PHE A 161 6.96 5.22 9.42
CA PHE A 161 7.82 4.94 10.57
C PHE A 161 7.13 4.15 11.69
N PHE A 162 5.80 4.21 11.76
CA PHE A 162 4.98 3.55 12.76
C PHE A 162 4.47 2.16 12.32
N SER A 163 4.68 1.76 11.07
CA SER A 163 4.27 0.44 10.56
C SER A 163 5.14 -0.66 11.14
N LYS A 164 4.53 -1.74 11.66
CA LYS A 164 5.24 -2.79 12.39
C LYS A 164 4.91 -4.21 11.96
N LYS A 165 3.71 -4.44 11.44
CA LYS A 165 3.19 -5.79 11.12
C LYS A 165 2.30 -5.69 9.89
N GLY A 166 1.96 -6.83 9.29
CA GLY A 166 1.07 -6.92 8.15
C GLY A 166 1.80 -7.19 6.85
N PHE A 167 1.05 -7.28 5.78
CA PHE A 167 1.54 -7.59 4.44
C PHE A 167 0.88 -6.65 3.42
N SER A 168 1.24 -5.36 3.45
CA SER A 168 0.78 -4.40 2.46
C SER A 168 1.68 -4.37 1.24
N THR A 169 1.11 -4.31 0.05
CA THR A 169 1.82 -4.11 -1.22
C THR A 169 1.78 -2.66 -1.68
N ALA A 170 1.04 -1.81 -0.99
CA ALA A 170 1.05 -0.36 -1.15
C ALA A 170 1.07 0.34 0.20
N SER A 171 1.62 1.55 0.26
CA SER A 171 1.68 2.33 1.49
C SER A 171 0.36 3.04 1.78
N SER A 172 0.03 3.19 3.08
CA SER A 172 -0.90 4.20 3.54
C SER A 172 -0.26 5.58 3.34
N THR A 173 -0.47 6.18 2.16
CA THR A 173 0.30 7.35 1.69
C THR A 173 0.10 8.58 2.57
N ALA A 174 -1.09 8.80 3.14
CA ALA A 174 -1.32 9.88 4.10
C ALA A 174 -0.42 9.77 5.33
N GLY A 175 -0.08 8.54 5.74
CA GLY A 175 0.81 8.28 6.86
C GLY A 175 2.27 8.69 6.63
N LEU A 176 2.71 8.82 5.38
CA LEU A 176 4.11 9.13 5.03
C LEU A 176 4.57 10.52 5.48
N HIS A 177 3.63 11.43 5.73
CA HIS A 177 3.92 12.79 6.18
C HIS A 177 4.09 12.89 7.70
N PHE A 178 3.67 11.88 8.46
CA PHE A 178 3.83 11.87 9.90
C PHE A 178 5.25 11.49 10.31
N THR A 179 5.76 12.19 11.32
CA THR A 179 7.05 11.94 11.97
C THR A 179 6.81 11.68 13.46
N SER A 180 7.85 11.20 14.16
CA SER A 180 7.82 11.08 15.62
C SER A 180 7.50 12.40 16.31
N ASP A 181 8.04 13.51 15.78
CA ASP A 181 7.84 14.85 16.32
C ASP A 181 6.39 15.32 16.18
N ILE A 182 5.76 15.03 15.03
CA ILE A 182 4.33 15.31 14.85
C ILE A 182 3.49 14.48 15.83
N PHE A 183 3.80 13.19 15.99
CA PHE A 183 3.09 12.35 16.97
C PHE A 183 3.23 12.90 18.39
N GLN A 184 4.40 13.43 18.76
CA GLN A 184 4.58 14.05 20.06
C GLN A 184 3.75 15.34 20.19
N LYS A 185 3.79 16.23 19.21
CA LYS A 185 2.96 17.46 19.18
C LYS A 185 1.46 17.16 19.30
N LEU A 186 0.98 16.09 18.64
CA LEU A 186 -0.43 15.67 18.74
C LEU A 186 -0.76 15.20 20.16
N LYS A 187 0.10 14.37 20.78
CA LYS A 187 -0.07 13.89 22.15
C LYS A 187 -0.02 15.04 23.17
N ASP A 188 0.90 15.99 22.99
CA ASP A 188 1.02 17.17 23.87
C ASP A 188 -0.24 18.05 23.83
N LYS A 189 -0.94 18.07 22.70
CA LYS A 189 -2.25 18.71 22.55
C LYS A 189 -3.41 17.89 23.17
N GLY A 190 -3.18 16.68 23.62
CA GLY A 190 -4.19 15.78 24.16
C GLY A 190 -4.95 14.97 23.10
N ILE A 191 -4.45 14.93 21.86
CA ILE A 191 -5.00 14.10 20.80
C ILE A 191 -4.52 12.66 21.03
N GLU A 192 -5.46 11.74 21.06
CA GLU A 192 -5.16 10.33 21.24
C GLU A 192 -4.85 9.66 19.90
N ILE A 193 -3.98 8.63 19.94
CA ILE A 193 -3.57 7.89 18.75
C ILE A 193 -3.80 6.40 19.01
N ASP A 194 -4.41 5.73 18.04
CA ASP A 194 -4.61 4.29 18.05
C ASP A 194 -4.32 3.70 16.66
N PHE A 195 -4.22 2.38 16.58
CA PHE A 195 -3.81 1.67 15.36
C PHE A 195 -4.76 0.54 15.02
N ILE A 196 -5.00 0.38 13.72
CA ILE A 196 -5.60 -0.81 13.12
C ILE A 196 -4.62 -1.39 12.11
N ASN A 197 -4.86 -2.61 11.66
CA ASN A 197 -4.11 -3.22 10.57
C ASN A 197 -5.02 -3.42 9.37
N LEU A 198 -4.69 -2.80 8.24
CA LEU A 198 -5.34 -2.97 6.96
C LEU A 198 -4.26 -3.26 5.92
N ASP A 199 -4.26 -4.48 5.38
CA ASP A 199 -3.30 -4.90 4.38
C ASP A 199 -3.72 -4.36 3.00
N ILE A 200 -3.09 -3.25 2.59
CA ILE A 200 -3.40 -2.55 1.35
C ILE A 200 -2.84 -3.34 0.16
N GLY A 201 -3.72 -3.73 -0.75
CA GLY A 201 -3.39 -4.48 -1.95
C GLY A 201 -3.11 -3.61 -3.18
N LEU A 202 -2.79 -4.28 -4.28
CA LEU A 202 -2.52 -3.63 -5.58
C LEU A 202 -3.72 -2.92 -6.20
N GLY A 203 -4.94 -3.19 -5.74
CA GLY A 203 -6.14 -2.54 -6.25
C GLY A 203 -6.10 -1.02 -6.18
N THR A 204 -5.33 -0.49 -5.22
CA THR A 204 -5.07 0.95 -5.10
C THR A 204 -4.50 1.57 -6.39
N PHE A 205 -3.77 0.79 -7.19
CA PHE A 205 -3.18 1.25 -8.46
C PHE A 205 -3.86 0.69 -9.70
N LYS A 206 -4.92 -0.11 -9.54
CA LYS A 206 -5.64 -0.69 -10.68
C LYS A 206 -6.52 0.40 -11.32
N PRO A 207 -6.30 0.75 -12.60
CA PRO A 207 -7.17 1.71 -13.28
C PRO A 207 -8.58 1.13 -13.43
N ILE A 208 -9.59 1.99 -13.36
CA ILE A 208 -10.97 1.62 -13.65
C ILE A 208 -11.06 1.30 -15.14
N SER A 209 -11.43 0.06 -15.49
CA SER A 209 -11.46 -0.46 -16.86
C SER A 209 -12.89 -0.71 -17.38
N THR A 210 -13.90 -0.24 -16.67
CA THR A 210 -15.31 -0.34 -17.02
C THR A 210 -15.85 1.01 -17.46
N ASP A 211 -16.99 1.03 -18.18
CA ASP A 211 -17.64 2.26 -18.59
C ASP A 211 -18.34 2.99 -17.43
N TYR A 212 -18.73 2.22 -16.42
CA TYR A 212 -19.42 2.72 -15.22
C TYR A 212 -18.68 2.33 -13.95
N VAL A 213 -18.66 3.22 -12.96
CA VAL A 213 -17.98 3.02 -11.68
C VAL A 213 -18.52 1.80 -10.94
N GLU A 214 -19.85 1.60 -10.97
CA GLU A 214 -20.53 0.52 -10.27
C GLU A 214 -20.25 -0.88 -10.86
N ASP A 215 -19.76 -0.95 -12.09
CA ASP A 215 -19.38 -2.20 -12.74
C ASP A 215 -17.92 -2.60 -12.47
N PHE A 216 -17.14 -1.70 -11.86
CA PHE A 216 -15.75 -1.97 -11.51
C PHE A 216 -15.66 -2.84 -10.26
N ASN A 217 -15.05 -4.01 -10.41
CA ASN A 217 -14.83 -4.93 -9.30
C ASN A 217 -13.42 -4.73 -8.73
N ILE A 218 -13.35 -4.16 -7.53
CA ILE A 218 -12.12 -4.05 -6.75
C ILE A 218 -12.04 -5.25 -5.79
N HIS A 219 -10.85 -5.81 -5.63
CA HIS A 219 -10.64 -6.91 -4.70
C HIS A 219 -10.81 -6.45 -3.23
N SER A 220 -11.18 -7.41 -2.39
CA SER A 220 -11.22 -7.21 -0.93
C SER A 220 -9.82 -7.15 -0.33
N GLU A 221 -9.69 -6.44 0.77
CA GLU A 221 -8.47 -6.32 1.55
C GLU A 221 -8.67 -6.92 2.95
N ASN A 222 -7.62 -7.52 3.49
CA ASN A 222 -7.65 -8.07 4.84
C ASN A 222 -7.44 -6.97 5.87
N TYR A 223 -8.22 -6.99 6.95
CA TYR A 223 -8.02 -6.08 8.07
C TYR A 223 -8.09 -6.79 9.41
N GLN A 224 -7.41 -6.23 10.39
CA GLN A 224 -7.46 -6.69 11.77
C GLN A 224 -7.56 -5.49 12.72
N ILE A 225 -8.58 -5.52 13.58
CA ILE A 225 -8.76 -4.54 14.64
C ILE A 225 -8.60 -5.27 15.98
N GLN A 226 -7.61 -4.88 16.76
CA GLN A 226 -7.44 -5.43 18.10
C GLN A 226 -8.63 -5.02 18.99
N ARG A 227 -9.05 -5.92 19.87
CA ARG A 227 -10.23 -5.71 20.71
C ARG A 227 -10.14 -4.42 21.55
N ASN A 228 -8.97 -4.13 22.11
CA ASN A 228 -8.73 -2.90 22.86
C ASN A 228 -8.89 -1.63 22.02
N ALA A 229 -8.38 -1.64 20.78
CA ALA A 229 -8.54 -0.52 19.84
C ALA A 229 -10.01 -0.33 19.49
N TYR A 230 -10.74 -1.41 19.18
CA TYR A 230 -12.18 -1.36 18.92
C TYR A 230 -12.95 -0.76 20.11
N GLU A 231 -12.73 -1.27 21.31
CA GLU A 231 -13.40 -0.79 22.54
C GLU A 231 -13.09 0.69 22.81
N ASN A 232 -11.82 1.11 22.60
CA ASN A 232 -11.41 2.50 22.71
C ASN A 232 -12.12 3.40 21.70
N ILE A 233 -12.17 3.03 20.43
CA ILE A 233 -12.86 3.78 19.37
C ILE A 233 -14.33 4.00 19.74
N ILE A 234 -15.04 2.93 20.13
CA ILE A 234 -16.46 3.02 20.49
C ILE A 234 -16.67 3.90 21.73
N LYS A 235 -15.84 3.74 22.75
CA LYS A 235 -15.89 4.58 23.98
C LYS A 235 -15.67 6.06 23.65
N LYS A 236 -14.64 6.36 22.84
CA LYS A 236 -14.32 7.75 22.48
C LYS A 236 -15.43 8.39 21.64
N LYS A 237 -15.94 7.66 20.65
CA LYS A 237 -17.08 8.12 19.83
C LYS A 237 -18.31 8.44 20.70
N LYS A 238 -18.66 7.58 21.66
CA LYS A 238 -19.76 7.81 22.62
C LYS A 238 -19.53 9.03 23.51
N ASN A 239 -18.26 9.34 23.82
CA ASN A 239 -17.90 10.50 24.64
C ASN A 239 -17.70 11.79 23.82
N GLY A 240 -18.13 11.79 22.55
CA GLY A 240 -18.12 12.97 21.68
C GLY A 240 -16.72 13.36 21.18
N TYR A 241 -15.79 12.43 21.12
CA TYR A 241 -14.50 12.64 20.41
C TYR A 241 -14.73 12.64 18.91
N LYS A 242 -14.01 13.51 18.19
CA LYS A 242 -13.88 13.40 16.75
C LYS A 242 -12.93 12.24 16.42
N ILE A 243 -13.32 11.42 15.46
CA ILE A 243 -12.49 10.29 14.99
C ILE A 243 -11.95 10.67 13.62
N TYR A 244 -10.62 10.64 13.48
CA TYR A 244 -9.90 10.84 12.23
C TYR A 244 -9.21 9.54 11.83
N CYS A 245 -9.24 9.21 10.52
CA CYS A 245 -8.57 8.04 9.93
C CYS A 245 -8.10 8.33 8.50
#